data_a2e8e7715bdc5bb7bc79e292a9165322
#
_entry.id   a2e8e7715bdc5bb7bc79e292a9165322
#
_cell.length_a   1.000
_cell.length_b   1.000
_cell.length_c   1.000
_cell.angle_alpha   90.00
_cell.angle_beta   90.00
_cell.angle_gamma   90.00
#
_symmetry.space_group_name_H-M   'P 1'
#
loop_
_entity.id
_entity.type
_entity.pdbx_description
1 polymer ?
#
loop_
_entity_poly.entity_id
_entity_poly.type
_entity_poly.pdbx_seq_one_letter_code
_entity_poly.pdbx_strand_id
1 'polypeptide(L)'
;MTTLTLDEIERQREFNYRRTPERRVRTLEEARAFIEEVDFCHFWPIKGIELPNLFHAIAGRVRPVPMEHDDPDISKCWGWKDRALDKKWWYYGKLLRRRATLVSLAELPYFYALSENYGSLDDYLQEYADGLMTAEAKAIYEALLEHGPLDTIRLRREARMSAQSAKSRFDRALVELQVGLKVLPIGVAEAGAWRYAFLYELLPRWFPDIPEQARQISRAEARRVLVLRYLDNVVAADRKMIGKMFHVLKRTPAELDRTIDVLLQKDAVREMQVEGMKGLQLVSTHAMGRDL
;
A
#
# COMPACT_ATOMS: atom_id res chain seq x y z
N MET A 1 -6.18 11.38 -34.54
CA MET A 1 -5.56 10.99 -33.24
C MET A 1 -6.52 11.42 -32.15
N THR A 2 -7.07 10.51 -31.39
CA THR A 2 -7.97 10.84 -30.28
C THR A 2 -7.12 11.51 -29.21
N THR A 3 -7.40 12.77 -28.90
CA THR A 3 -6.70 13.52 -27.84
C THR A 3 -7.42 13.23 -26.53
N LEU A 4 -6.74 12.63 -25.59
CA LEU A 4 -7.27 12.39 -24.23
C LEU A 4 -7.27 13.71 -23.46
N THR A 5 -8.38 14.01 -22.80
CA THR A 5 -8.54 15.24 -22.00
C THR A 5 -8.44 14.94 -20.49
N LEU A 6 -8.13 15.96 -19.70
CA LEU A 6 -8.14 15.83 -18.23
C LEU A 6 -9.53 15.44 -17.70
N ASP A 7 -10.58 15.97 -18.30
CA ASP A 7 -11.97 15.68 -17.89
C ASP A 7 -12.34 14.20 -18.14
N GLU A 8 -11.85 13.60 -19.23
CA GLU A 8 -12.02 12.17 -19.49
C GLU A 8 -11.28 11.32 -18.46
N ILE A 9 -10.04 11.70 -18.13
CA ILE A 9 -9.24 11.04 -17.08
C ILE A 9 -9.97 11.12 -15.74
N GLU A 10 -10.47 12.29 -15.34
CA GLU A 10 -11.15 12.45 -14.06
C GLU A 10 -12.46 11.64 -14.02
N ARG A 11 -13.24 11.60 -15.09
CA ARG A 11 -14.43 10.73 -15.17
C ARG A 11 -14.06 9.25 -15.00
N GLN A 12 -12.99 8.79 -15.66
CA GLN A 12 -12.53 7.41 -15.51
C GLN A 12 -12.03 7.13 -14.08
N ARG A 13 -11.34 8.09 -13.46
CA ARG A 13 -10.93 8.00 -12.04
C ARG A 13 -12.11 7.95 -11.09
N GLU A 14 -13.13 8.78 -11.31
CA GLU A 14 -14.36 8.73 -10.51
C GLU A 14 -14.99 7.35 -10.55
N PHE A 15 -15.04 6.76 -11.74
CA PHE A 15 -15.53 5.39 -11.93
C PHE A 15 -14.63 4.37 -11.22
N ASN A 16 -13.33 4.34 -11.52
CA ASN A 16 -12.37 3.38 -10.96
C ASN A 16 -12.28 3.47 -9.42
N TYR A 17 -12.35 4.69 -8.88
CA TYR A 17 -12.20 4.93 -7.44
C TYR A 17 -13.52 4.86 -6.67
N ARG A 18 -14.61 4.52 -7.37
CA ARG A 18 -15.97 4.49 -6.81
C ARG A 18 -16.38 5.81 -6.15
N ARG A 19 -15.97 6.93 -6.73
CA ARG A 19 -16.23 8.29 -6.24
C ARG A 19 -17.57 8.86 -6.75
N THR A 20 -18.57 8.00 -6.98
CA THR A 20 -19.94 8.41 -7.32
C THR A 20 -20.93 7.80 -6.36
N PRO A 21 -22.08 8.43 -6.09
CA PRO A 21 -23.09 7.92 -5.15
C PRO A 21 -23.58 6.51 -5.50
N GLU A 22 -23.66 6.18 -6.78
CA GLU A 22 -24.15 4.90 -7.29
C GLU A 22 -23.15 3.76 -7.04
N ARG A 23 -21.86 4.05 -7.22
CA ARG A 23 -20.77 3.07 -7.12
C ARG A 23 -20.10 3.03 -5.75
N ARG A 24 -20.47 3.90 -4.82
CA ARG A 24 -19.81 3.97 -3.50
C ARG A 24 -19.85 2.64 -2.77
N VAL A 25 -18.84 2.40 -1.98
CA VAL A 25 -18.72 1.22 -1.13
C VAL A 25 -19.63 1.35 0.10
N ARG A 26 -20.53 0.41 0.30
CA ARG A 26 -21.57 0.44 1.36
C ARG A 26 -21.38 -0.62 2.42
N THR A 27 -20.75 -1.76 2.06
CA THR A 27 -20.55 -2.91 2.95
C THR A 27 -19.06 -3.28 3.05
N LEU A 28 -18.73 -4.10 4.03
CA LEU A 28 -17.36 -4.60 4.21
C LEU A 28 -16.94 -5.52 3.04
N GLU A 29 -17.86 -6.30 2.52
CA GLU A 29 -17.66 -7.17 1.36
C GLU A 29 -17.41 -6.36 0.08
N GLU A 30 -18.15 -5.25 -0.11
CA GLU A 30 -17.89 -4.31 -1.21
C GLU A 30 -16.54 -3.61 -1.04
N ALA A 31 -16.08 -3.35 0.20
CA ALA A 31 -14.74 -2.82 0.45
C ALA A 31 -13.66 -3.82 0.05
N ARG A 32 -13.87 -5.12 0.33
CA ARG A 32 -13.00 -6.19 -0.14
C ARG A 32 -12.95 -6.23 -1.67
N ALA A 33 -14.11 -6.28 -2.32
CA ALA A 33 -14.21 -6.28 -3.78
C ALA A 33 -13.55 -5.04 -4.41
N PHE A 34 -13.69 -3.87 -3.79
CA PHE A 34 -13.01 -2.64 -4.24
C PHE A 34 -11.49 -2.77 -4.17
N ILE A 35 -10.94 -3.31 -3.07
CA ILE A 35 -9.48 -3.49 -2.93
C ILE A 35 -8.96 -4.55 -3.92
N GLU A 36 -9.73 -5.61 -4.19
CA GLU A 36 -9.42 -6.61 -5.21
C GLU A 36 -9.49 -6.04 -6.63
N GLU A 37 -10.39 -5.06 -6.89
CA GLU A 37 -10.54 -4.40 -8.20
C GLU A 37 -9.38 -3.42 -8.49
N VAL A 38 -8.95 -2.64 -7.47
CA VAL A 38 -7.90 -1.63 -7.63
C VAL A 38 -6.50 -2.16 -7.29
N ASP A 39 -6.39 -3.39 -6.79
CA ASP A 39 -5.20 -4.08 -6.33
C ASP A 39 -4.50 -3.44 -5.14
N PHE A 40 -4.35 -2.13 -5.11
CA PHE A 40 -3.84 -1.38 -3.96
C PHE A 40 -4.37 0.04 -3.92
N CYS A 41 -4.60 0.53 -2.70
CA CYS A 41 -5.09 1.87 -2.46
C CYS A 41 -4.58 2.44 -1.13
N HIS A 42 -4.66 3.74 -0.95
CA HIS A 42 -4.46 4.33 0.36
C HIS A 42 -5.70 4.18 1.25
N PHE A 43 -5.50 4.16 2.55
CA PHE A 43 -6.61 4.20 3.50
C PHE A 43 -7.28 5.58 3.51
N TRP A 44 -6.47 6.65 3.53
CA TRP A 44 -6.88 8.06 3.45
C TRP A 44 -6.34 8.73 2.19
N PRO A 45 -7.02 9.78 1.68
CA PRO A 45 -6.46 10.60 0.61
C PRO A 45 -5.16 11.28 1.07
N ILE A 46 -4.20 11.41 0.17
CA ILE A 46 -2.93 12.09 0.43
C ILE A 46 -2.81 13.26 -0.54
N LYS A 47 -2.64 14.46 -0.01
CA LYS A 47 -2.51 15.68 -0.83
C LYS A 47 -1.36 15.56 -1.86
N GLY A 48 -1.69 15.78 -3.12
CA GLY A 48 -0.73 15.75 -4.23
C GLY A 48 -0.26 14.33 -4.63
N ILE A 49 -0.98 13.29 -4.19
CA ILE A 49 -0.79 11.91 -4.61
C ILE A 49 -2.10 11.40 -5.21
N GLU A 50 -2.03 11.02 -6.50
CA GLU A 50 -3.16 10.38 -7.16
C GLU A 50 -3.07 8.88 -6.96
N LEU A 51 -4.03 8.34 -6.25
CA LEU A 51 -4.26 6.91 -6.03
C LEU A 51 -5.67 6.72 -5.45
N PRO A 52 -6.38 5.62 -5.75
CA PRO A 52 -7.62 5.30 -5.06
C PRO A 52 -7.41 5.27 -3.54
N ASN A 53 -8.45 5.59 -2.80
CA ASN A 53 -8.43 5.47 -1.35
C ASN A 53 -9.78 5.01 -0.80
N LEU A 54 -9.74 4.25 0.28
CA LEU A 54 -10.93 3.63 0.85
C LEU A 54 -11.95 4.67 1.35
N PHE A 55 -11.48 5.78 1.93
CA PHE A 55 -12.36 6.81 2.46
C PHE A 55 -13.25 7.45 1.38
N HIS A 56 -12.67 7.87 0.23
CA HIS A 56 -13.47 8.44 -0.85
C HIS A 56 -14.38 7.41 -1.52
N ALA A 57 -13.95 6.14 -1.61
CA ALA A 57 -14.78 5.06 -2.12
C ALA A 57 -16.02 4.81 -1.23
N ILE A 58 -15.87 4.91 0.09
CA ILE A 58 -16.98 4.81 1.06
C ILE A 58 -17.87 6.06 0.98
N ALA A 59 -17.27 7.26 0.91
CA ALA A 59 -18.02 8.52 0.81
C ALA A 59 -18.78 8.65 -0.52
N GLY A 60 -18.33 7.97 -1.58
CA GLY A 60 -18.88 8.10 -2.94
C GLY A 60 -18.61 9.47 -3.57
N ARG A 61 -17.61 10.17 -3.09
CA ARG A 61 -17.20 11.50 -3.58
C ARG A 61 -15.85 11.93 -3.01
N VAL A 62 -15.21 12.88 -3.66
CA VAL A 62 -14.05 13.57 -3.08
C VAL A 62 -14.53 14.53 -1.99
N ARG A 63 -13.99 14.39 -0.79
CA ARG A 63 -14.23 15.32 0.32
C ARG A 63 -13.04 15.35 1.29
N PRO A 64 -12.84 16.43 2.04
CA PRO A 64 -11.86 16.44 3.14
C PRO A 64 -12.16 15.34 4.15
N VAL A 65 -11.13 14.78 4.76
CA VAL A 65 -11.28 13.87 5.90
C VAL A 65 -11.68 14.73 7.11
N PRO A 66 -12.87 14.52 7.70
CA PRO A 66 -13.28 15.26 8.87
C PRO A 66 -12.37 15.02 10.07
N MET A 67 -12.31 15.98 10.99
CA MET A 67 -11.61 15.81 12.27
C MET A 67 -12.51 15.16 13.32
N GLU A 68 -13.82 15.20 13.12
CA GLU A 68 -14.82 14.62 14.00
C GLU A 68 -14.81 13.08 13.88
N HIS A 69 -14.75 12.42 15.05
CA HIS A 69 -14.70 10.95 15.11
C HIS A 69 -16.06 10.27 14.88
N ASP A 70 -17.15 11.01 14.96
CA ASP A 70 -18.52 10.54 14.78
C ASP A 70 -19.02 10.57 13.32
N ASP A 71 -18.18 11.02 12.39
CA ASP A 71 -18.48 10.96 10.95
C ASP A 71 -18.74 9.50 10.52
N PRO A 72 -19.89 9.20 9.87
CA PRO A 72 -20.28 7.84 9.54
C PRO A 72 -19.29 7.14 8.57
N ASP A 73 -18.68 7.87 7.65
CA ASP A 73 -17.75 7.28 6.69
C ASP A 73 -16.39 6.99 7.34
N ILE A 74 -15.94 7.83 8.28
CA ILE A 74 -14.77 7.57 9.12
C ILE A 74 -15.00 6.33 9.98
N SER A 75 -16.14 6.24 10.65
CA SER A 75 -16.51 5.10 11.50
C SER A 75 -16.51 3.79 10.70
N LYS A 76 -17.02 3.80 9.46
CA LYS A 76 -16.96 2.65 8.55
C LYS A 76 -15.53 2.30 8.17
N CYS A 77 -14.71 3.28 7.77
CA CYS A 77 -13.29 3.05 7.43
C CYS A 77 -12.56 2.33 8.56
N TRP A 78 -12.63 2.86 9.78
CA TRP A 78 -11.98 2.28 10.95
C TRP A 78 -12.53 0.89 11.27
N GLY A 79 -13.85 0.79 11.44
CA GLY A 79 -14.49 -0.46 11.85
C GLY A 79 -14.34 -1.58 10.82
N TRP A 80 -14.33 -1.27 9.52
CA TRP A 80 -14.15 -2.27 8.48
C TRP A 80 -12.70 -2.73 8.38
N LYS A 81 -11.75 -1.80 8.48
CA LYS A 81 -10.33 -2.14 8.54
C LYS A 81 -10.08 -3.11 9.70
N ASP A 82 -10.53 -2.77 10.92
CA ASP A 82 -10.28 -3.58 12.11
C ASP A 82 -10.89 -4.98 11.99
N ARG A 83 -12.13 -5.08 11.48
CA ARG A 83 -12.82 -6.37 11.29
C ARG A 83 -12.25 -7.24 10.18
N ALA A 84 -11.44 -6.69 9.30
CA ALA A 84 -10.85 -7.43 8.19
C ALA A 84 -9.43 -7.91 8.45
N LEU A 85 -8.75 -7.36 9.48
CA LEU A 85 -7.36 -7.72 9.76
C LEU A 85 -7.20 -9.21 10.07
N ASP A 86 -8.03 -9.76 10.93
CA ASP A 86 -8.01 -11.18 11.33
C ASP A 86 -8.53 -12.12 10.23
N LYS A 87 -9.33 -11.61 9.30
CA LYS A 87 -9.90 -12.39 8.18
C LYS A 87 -8.92 -12.64 7.05
N LYS A 88 -7.75 -12.02 7.07
CA LYS A 88 -6.76 -12.11 5.98
C LYS A 88 -7.33 -11.73 4.61
N TRP A 89 -8.20 -10.73 4.54
CA TRP A 89 -8.83 -10.33 3.28
C TRP A 89 -7.93 -9.48 2.41
N TRP A 90 -7.01 -8.73 3.05
CA TRP A 90 -6.01 -7.87 2.41
C TRP A 90 -4.81 -7.67 3.32
N TYR A 91 -3.73 -7.19 2.76
CA TYR A 91 -2.66 -6.61 3.54
C TYR A 91 -3.03 -5.18 3.95
N TYR A 92 -2.75 -4.81 5.19
CA TYR A 92 -2.82 -3.45 5.69
C TYR A 92 -1.51 -3.10 6.39
N GLY A 93 -0.93 -1.92 6.08
CA GLY A 93 0.30 -1.44 6.72
C GLY A 93 0.79 -0.13 6.17
N LYS A 94 1.87 0.38 6.71
CA LYS A 94 2.55 1.61 6.25
C LYS A 94 3.47 1.28 5.07
N LEU A 95 2.93 1.13 3.86
CA LEU A 95 3.71 0.72 2.69
C LEU A 95 3.99 1.89 1.75
N LEU A 96 3.09 2.17 0.81
CA LEU A 96 3.28 3.24 -0.16
C LEU A 96 3.37 4.61 0.51
N ARG A 97 4.41 5.37 0.18
CA ARG A 97 4.66 6.69 0.78
C ARG A 97 4.74 6.68 2.31
N ARG A 98 5.03 5.54 2.92
CA ARG A 98 4.99 5.32 4.39
C ARG A 98 3.62 5.66 4.99
N ARG A 99 2.56 5.49 4.21
CA ARG A 99 1.18 5.76 4.62
C ARG A 99 0.38 4.46 4.68
N ALA A 100 -0.71 4.50 5.44
CA ALA A 100 -1.64 3.38 5.51
C ALA A 100 -2.12 3.00 4.11
N THR A 101 -1.77 1.80 3.70
CA THR A 101 -2.00 1.22 2.38
C THR A 101 -2.73 -0.10 2.56
N LEU A 102 -3.68 -0.36 1.69
CA LEU A 102 -4.37 -1.63 1.54
C LEU A 102 -3.88 -2.26 0.24
N VAL A 103 -3.59 -3.56 0.26
CA VAL A 103 -3.14 -4.30 -0.92
C VAL A 103 -3.90 -5.63 -0.99
N SER A 104 -4.40 -5.98 -2.17
CA SER A 104 -5.01 -7.28 -2.41
C SER A 104 -4.00 -8.41 -2.19
N LEU A 105 -4.45 -9.58 -1.77
CA LEU A 105 -3.53 -10.70 -1.58
C LEU A 105 -2.99 -11.24 -2.91
N ALA A 106 -3.67 -10.99 -4.01
CA ALA A 106 -3.18 -11.32 -5.36
C ALA A 106 -1.98 -10.44 -5.77
N GLU A 107 -1.96 -9.18 -5.34
CA GLU A 107 -0.91 -8.24 -5.71
C GLU A 107 0.24 -8.17 -4.68
N LEU A 108 0.01 -8.61 -3.44
CA LEU A 108 1.00 -8.58 -2.36
C LEU A 108 2.33 -9.31 -2.70
N PRO A 109 2.34 -10.46 -3.41
CA PRO A 109 3.58 -11.13 -3.81
C PRO A 109 4.50 -10.25 -4.68
N TYR A 110 3.96 -9.38 -5.54
CA TYR A 110 4.76 -8.47 -6.36
C TYR A 110 5.43 -7.39 -5.51
N PHE A 111 4.74 -6.87 -4.50
CA PHE A 111 5.37 -5.96 -3.53
C PHE A 111 6.46 -6.68 -2.72
N TYR A 112 6.20 -7.91 -2.28
CA TYR A 112 7.15 -8.70 -1.52
C TYR A 112 8.40 -9.05 -2.33
N ALA A 113 8.27 -9.37 -3.62
CA ALA A 113 9.37 -9.65 -4.53
C ALA A 113 10.30 -8.44 -4.75
N LEU A 114 9.84 -7.22 -4.47
CA LEU A 114 10.65 -6.00 -4.49
C LEU A 114 11.30 -5.65 -3.14
N SER A 115 10.93 -6.34 -2.07
CA SER A 115 11.57 -6.18 -0.76
C SER A 115 12.93 -6.87 -0.71
N GLU A 116 13.64 -6.72 0.40
CA GLU A 116 14.89 -7.45 0.66
C GLU A 116 14.65 -8.78 1.40
N ASN A 117 13.39 -9.24 1.46
CA ASN A 117 13.04 -10.49 2.12
C ASN A 117 13.17 -11.68 1.16
N TYR A 118 13.76 -12.76 1.62
CA TYR A 118 13.86 -14.03 0.92
C TYR A 118 12.90 -15.09 1.47
N GLY A 119 12.14 -14.72 2.51
CA GLY A 119 11.14 -15.57 3.16
C GLY A 119 11.69 -16.39 4.32
N SER A 120 12.96 -16.24 4.69
CA SER A 120 13.48 -16.74 5.95
C SER A 120 13.17 -15.77 7.09
N LEU A 121 12.91 -16.32 8.27
CA LEU A 121 12.75 -15.50 9.47
C LEU A 121 14.07 -14.87 9.92
N ASP A 122 15.20 -15.34 9.41
CA ASP A 122 16.54 -14.87 9.73
C ASP A 122 17.09 -13.81 8.74
N ASP A 123 16.32 -13.47 7.70
CA ASP A 123 16.71 -12.45 6.69
C ASP A 123 17.13 -11.11 7.32
N TYR A 124 16.53 -10.75 8.45
CA TYR A 124 16.82 -9.51 9.18
C TYR A 124 18.27 -9.43 9.71
N LEU A 125 18.92 -10.57 9.97
CA LEU A 125 20.30 -10.60 10.48
C LEU A 125 21.28 -10.03 9.47
N GLN A 126 21.13 -10.42 8.19
CA GLN A 126 21.95 -9.89 7.12
C GLN A 126 21.67 -8.41 6.88
N GLU A 127 20.39 -8.00 6.83
CA GLU A 127 20.05 -6.58 6.66
C GLU A 127 20.59 -5.71 7.79
N TYR A 128 20.57 -6.21 9.03
CA TYR A 128 21.15 -5.50 10.16
C TYR A 128 22.69 -5.41 10.05
N ALA A 129 23.35 -6.49 9.67
CA ALA A 129 24.80 -6.51 9.45
C ALA A 129 25.24 -5.55 8.34
N ASP A 130 24.43 -5.42 7.29
CA ASP A 130 24.68 -4.52 6.15
C ASP A 130 24.27 -3.05 6.45
N GLY A 131 23.78 -2.75 7.65
CA GLY A 131 23.33 -1.42 8.04
C GLY A 131 22.04 -0.96 7.38
N LEU A 132 21.26 -1.88 6.81
CA LEU A 132 19.98 -1.62 6.14
C LEU A 132 18.79 -1.64 7.09
N MET A 133 18.99 -2.11 8.32
CA MET A 133 17.99 -2.17 9.39
C MET A 133 18.50 -1.43 10.62
N THR A 134 17.64 -0.65 11.27
CA THR A 134 17.98 0.02 12.53
C THR A 134 17.98 -0.95 13.72
N ALA A 135 18.74 -0.64 14.78
CA ALA A 135 18.75 -1.45 15.99
C ALA A 135 17.37 -1.53 16.66
N GLU A 136 16.58 -0.46 16.58
CA GLU A 136 15.20 -0.42 17.08
C GLU A 136 14.28 -1.34 16.25
N ALA A 137 14.43 -1.37 14.92
CA ALA A 137 13.68 -2.28 14.07
C ALA A 137 14.04 -3.74 14.34
N LYS A 138 15.35 -4.04 14.50
CA LYS A 138 15.81 -5.36 14.90
C LYS A 138 15.18 -5.80 16.22
N ALA A 139 15.20 -4.95 17.26
CA ALA A 139 14.64 -5.27 18.57
C ALA A 139 13.12 -5.56 18.51
N ILE A 140 12.36 -4.80 17.69
CA ILE A 140 10.93 -5.06 17.46
C ILE A 140 10.72 -6.40 16.74
N TYR A 141 11.51 -6.68 15.71
CA TYR A 141 11.42 -7.92 14.95
C TYR A 141 11.72 -9.14 15.83
N GLU A 142 12.79 -9.09 16.62
CA GLU A 142 13.18 -10.15 17.56
C GLU A 142 12.12 -10.39 18.65
N ALA A 143 11.51 -9.33 19.17
CA ALA A 143 10.41 -9.46 20.13
C ALA A 143 9.22 -10.23 19.53
N LEU A 144 8.86 -9.97 18.28
CA LEU A 144 7.80 -10.71 17.58
C LEU A 144 8.26 -12.14 17.22
N LEU A 145 9.52 -12.32 16.87
CA LEU A 145 10.09 -13.64 16.58
C LEU A 145 10.01 -14.58 17.78
N GLU A 146 10.34 -14.07 18.96
CA GLU A 146 10.39 -14.83 20.22
C GLU A 146 9.00 -15.07 20.82
N HIS A 147 8.15 -14.03 20.83
CA HIS A 147 6.90 -14.06 21.63
C HIS A 147 5.63 -14.22 20.78
N GLY A 148 5.73 -14.21 19.45
CA GLY A 148 4.57 -14.25 18.54
C GLY A 148 3.80 -12.94 18.50
N PRO A 149 2.49 -12.94 18.21
CA PRO A 149 1.73 -11.71 18.09
C PRO A 149 1.71 -10.91 19.39
N LEU A 150 2.07 -9.61 19.29
CA LEU A 150 2.11 -8.69 20.43
C LEU A 150 1.31 -7.43 20.11
N ASP A 151 0.50 -6.98 21.09
CA ASP A 151 -0.07 -5.64 21.03
C ASP A 151 1.02 -4.57 21.16
N THR A 152 0.72 -3.36 20.70
CA THR A 152 1.69 -2.25 20.69
C THR A 152 2.36 -2.00 22.02
N ILE A 153 1.64 -2.20 23.15
CA ILE A 153 2.17 -1.91 24.49
C ILE A 153 3.15 -3.00 24.93
N ARG A 154 2.76 -4.26 24.75
CA ARG A 154 3.63 -5.40 25.03
C ARG A 154 4.84 -5.40 24.10
N LEU A 155 4.64 -5.12 22.80
CA LEU A 155 5.72 -5.02 21.81
C LEU A 155 6.75 -3.96 22.21
N ARG A 156 6.32 -2.78 22.69
CA ARG A 156 7.24 -1.76 23.22
C ARG A 156 8.02 -2.23 24.44
N ARG A 157 7.39 -3.03 25.30
CA ARG A 157 8.03 -3.57 26.50
C ARG A 157 9.10 -4.60 26.14
N GLU A 158 8.74 -5.58 25.31
CA GLU A 158 9.67 -6.66 24.90
C GLU A 158 10.83 -6.10 24.05
N ALA A 159 10.58 -5.13 23.18
CA ALA A 159 11.62 -4.41 22.46
C ALA A 159 12.43 -3.39 23.32
N ARG A 160 12.19 -3.33 24.64
CA ARG A 160 12.85 -2.41 25.58
C ARG A 160 12.70 -0.92 25.23
N MET A 161 11.56 -0.54 24.66
CA MET A 161 11.23 0.83 24.25
C MET A 161 10.00 1.40 24.97
N SER A 162 9.75 1.02 26.23
CA SER A 162 8.60 1.50 27.02
C SER A 162 8.71 2.97 27.42
N ALA A 163 9.93 3.51 27.57
CA ALA A 163 10.13 4.89 27.97
C ALA A 163 9.45 5.87 26.97
N GLN A 164 8.87 6.97 27.49
CA GLN A 164 8.23 8.00 26.65
C GLN A 164 9.20 8.60 25.63
N SER A 165 10.47 8.80 26.01
CA SER A 165 11.54 9.28 25.11
C SER A 165 11.84 8.32 23.94
N ALA A 166 11.52 7.03 24.08
CA ALA A 166 11.73 6.04 23.03
C ALA A 166 10.55 5.98 22.02
N LYS A 167 9.39 6.61 22.32
CA LYS A 167 8.18 6.49 21.51
C LYS A 167 8.41 6.81 20.04
N SER A 168 9.04 7.93 19.74
CA SER A 168 9.30 8.35 18.34
C SER A 168 10.25 7.40 17.60
N ARG A 169 11.23 6.78 18.31
CA ARG A 169 12.13 5.78 17.72
C ARG A 169 11.36 4.49 17.42
N PHE A 170 10.55 4.02 18.36
CA PHE A 170 9.67 2.87 18.17
C PHE A 170 8.73 3.06 16.98
N ASP A 171 8.03 4.19 16.91
CA ASP A 171 7.08 4.48 15.82
C ASP A 171 7.78 4.48 14.45
N ARG A 172 8.99 5.04 14.33
CA ARG A 172 9.79 5.04 13.09
C ARG A 172 10.27 3.64 12.72
N ALA A 173 10.76 2.87 13.67
CA ALA A 173 11.22 1.50 13.46
C ALA A 173 10.06 0.58 13.04
N LEU A 174 8.89 0.74 13.64
CA LEU A 174 7.69 0.01 13.25
C LEU A 174 7.24 0.35 11.83
N VAL A 175 7.36 1.62 11.40
CA VAL A 175 7.12 2.03 10.01
C VAL A 175 8.18 1.42 9.06
N GLU A 176 9.45 1.41 9.46
CA GLU A 176 10.53 0.77 8.70
C GLU A 176 10.22 -0.71 8.41
N LEU A 177 9.81 -1.46 9.43
CA LEU A 177 9.46 -2.88 9.30
C LEU A 177 8.23 -3.12 8.43
N GLN A 178 7.22 -2.24 8.50
CA GLN A 178 6.05 -2.32 7.63
C GLN A 178 6.38 -2.00 6.17
N VAL A 179 7.20 -0.97 5.93
CA VAL A 179 7.71 -0.63 4.58
C VAL A 179 8.55 -1.77 4.01
N GLY A 180 9.34 -2.44 4.85
CA GLY A 180 10.12 -3.62 4.47
C GLY A 180 9.30 -4.91 4.32
N LEU A 181 7.97 -4.86 4.51
CA LEU A 181 7.09 -6.04 4.47
C LEU A 181 7.54 -7.17 5.42
N LYS A 182 8.06 -6.80 6.58
CA LYS A 182 8.49 -7.72 7.64
C LYS A 182 7.42 -7.92 8.71
N VAL A 183 6.69 -6.85 9.03
CA VAL A 183 5.70 -6.80 10.11
C VAL A 183 4.42 -6.13 9.62
N LEU A 184 3.28 -6.62 10.08
CA LEU A 184 1.98 -6.02 9.78
C LEU A 184 1.05 -6.07 11.00
N PRO A 185 0.06 -5.17 11.11
CA PRO A 185 -1.02 -5.33 12.07
C PRO A 185 -1.98 -6.43 11.59
N ILE A 186 -2.35 -7.33 12.50
CA ILE A 186 -3.19 -8.49 12.24
C ILE A 186 -4.51 -8.47 13.00
N GLY A 187 -4.72 -7.46 13.83
CA GLY A 187 -5.91 -7.30 14.64
C GLY A 187 -5.79 -6.11 15.59
N VAL A 188 -6.76 -6.01 16.47
CA VAL A 188 -6.84 -5.00 17.52
C VAL A 188 -7.03 -5.69 18.86
N ALA A 189 -6.25 -5.27 19.86
CA ALA A 189 -6.36 -5.72 21.24
C ALA A 189 -6.97 -4.61 22.11
N GLU A 190 -7.75 -4.98 23.12
CA GLU A 190 -8.24 -4.08 24.17
C GLU A 190 -7.10 -3.77 25.17
N ALA A 191 -6.15 -2.94 24.76
CA ALA A 191 -4.98 -2.57 25.57
C ALA A 191 -4.79 -1.05 25.57
N GLY A 192 -4.12 -0.55 26.63
CA GLY A 192 -3.81 0.87 26.80
C GLY A 192 -4.99 1.71 27.29
N ALA A 193 -4.74 3.02 27.45
CA ALA A 193 -5.68 3.99 28.00
C ALA A 193 -6.98 4.12 27.16
N TRP A 194 -6.86 3.89 25.85
CA TRP A 194 -7.99 3.97 24.90
C TRP A 194 -8.63 2.60 24.63
N ARG A 195 -8.20 1.52 25.30
CA ARG A 195 -8.62 0.15 25.03
C ARG A 195 -8.54 -0.23 23.55
N TYR A 196 -7.56 0.32 22.86
CA TYR A 196 -7.30 0.11 21.43
C TYR A 196 -5.80 0.10 21.16
N ALA A 197 -5.29 -1.04 20.74
CA ALA A 197 -3.92 -1.20 20.29
C ALA A 197 -3.85 -2.20 19.15
N PHE A 198 -3.09 -1.91 18.10
CA PHE A 198 -2.83 -2.90 17.06
C PHE A 198 -2.07 -4.09 17.63
N LEU A 199 -2.48 -5.28 17.21
CA LEU A 199 -1.77 -6.52 17.37
C LEU A 199 -0.88 -6.72 16.13
N TYR A 200 0.42 -6.91 16.33
CA TYR A 200 1.40 -7.08 15.25
C TYR A 200 1.93 -8.50 15.18
N GLU A 201 2.25 -8.95 13.96
CA GLU A 201 2.91 -10.23 13.69
C GLU A 201 3.92 -10.07 12.54
N LEU A 202 4.80 -11.05 12.38
CA LEU A 202 5.70 -11.18 11.24
C LEU A 202 4.89 -11.58 9.98
N LEU A 203 5.14 -10.88 8.88
CA LEU A 203 4.40 -11.13 7.63
C LEU A 203 4.52 -12.60 7.15
N PRO A 204 5.71 -13.24 7.15
CA PRO A 204 5.82 -14.63 6.72
C PRO A 204 5.08 -15.64 7.62
N ARG A 205 4.83 -15.29 8.90
CA ARG A 205 4.01 -16.14 9.77
C ARG A 205 2.52 -15.93 9.50
N TRP A 206 2.11 -14.69 9.23
CA TRP A 206 0.71 -14.37 8.98
C TRP A 206 0.24 -14.79 7.58
N PHE A 207 1.07 -14.56 6.57
CA PHE A 207 0.84 -14.95 5.18
C PHE A 207 1.97 -15.85 4.67
N PRO A 208 2.01 -17.15 5.06
CA PRO A 208 3.12 -18.03 4.72
C PRO A 208 3.28 -18.28 3.22
N ASP A 209 2.18 -18.18 2.44
CA ASP A 209 2.21 -18.41 1.00
C ASP A 209 2.83 -17.22 0.21
N ILE A 210 2.84 -16.01 0.77
CA ILE A 210 3.34 -14.81 0.07
C ILE A 210 4.83 -14.90 -0.26
N PRO A 211 5.74 -15.29 0.65
CA PRO A 211 7.14 -15.48 0.30
C PRO A 211 7.36 -16.51 -0.81
N GLU A 212 6.61 -17.61 -0.80
CA GLU A 212 6.73 -18.68 -1.80
C GLU A 212 6.28 -18.20 -3.18
N GLN A 213 5.14 -17.53 -3.26
CA GLN A 213 4.65 -16.92 -4.50
C GLN A 213 5.64 -15.87 -5.03
N ALA A 214 6.20 -15.04 -4.15
CA ALA A 214 7.14 -13.99 -4.52
C ALA A 214 8.47 -14.53 -5.08
N ARG A 215 8.93 -15.72 -4.66
CA ARG A 215 10.13 -16.36 -5.21
C ARG A 215 10.02 -16.69 -6.70
N GLN A 216 8.80 -16.88 -7.21
CA GLN A 216 8.54 -17.15 -8.62
C GLN A 216 8.50 -15.88 -9.47
N ILE A 217 8.54 -14.69 -8.84
CA ILE A 217 8.39 -13.39 -9.48
C ILE A 217 9.74 -12.69 -9.54
N SER A 218 10.23 -12.41 -10.74
CA SER A 218 11.43 -11.59 -10.89
C SER A 218 11.19 -10.14 -10.50
N ARG A 219 12.19 -9.45 -9.95
CA ARG A 219 12.07 -8.01 -9.60
C ARG A 219 11.67 -7.14 -10.79
N ALA A 220 12.12 -7.49 -12.00
CA ALA A 220 11.75 -6.78 -13.22
C ALA A 220 10.27 -6.97 -13.58
N GLU A 221 9.74 -8.17 -13.39
CA GLU A 221 8.33 -8.48 -13.56
C GLU A 221 7.48 -7.76 -12.52
N ALA A 222 7.83 -7.85 -11.25
CA ALA A 222 7.13 -7.16 -10.17
C ALA A 222 7.01 -5.65 -10.43
N ARG A 223 8.11 -5.00 -10.89
CA ARG A 223 8.07 -3.57 -11.26
C ARG A 223 7.10 -3.31 -12.40
N ARG A 224 7.11 -4.14 -13.45
CA ARG A 224 6.20 -3.96 -14.60
C ARG A 224 4.74 -4.09 -14.19
N VAL A 225 4.42 -5.12 -13.42
CA VAL A 225 3.06 -5.36 -12.94
C VAL A 225 2.59 -4.18 -12.09
N LEU A 226 3.34 -3.79 -11.08
CA LEU A 226 2.96 -2.71 -10.17
C LEU A 226 2.84 -1.34 -10.86
N VAL A 227 3.73 -1.03 -11.82
CA VAL A 227 3.64 0.22 -12.61
C VAL A 227 2.40 0.19 -13.50
N LEU A 228 2.12 -0.94 -14.16
CA LEU A 228 0.94 -1.08 -15.01
C LEU A 228 -0.36 -0.96 -14.19
N ARG A 229 -0.46 -1.68 -13.07
CA ARG A 229 -1.61 -1.56 -12.14
C ARG A 229 -1.82 -0.13 -11.63
N TYR A 230 -0.73 0.55 -11.30
CA TYR A 230 -0.82 1.96 -10.95
C TYR A 230 -1.42 2.79 -12.09
N LEU A 231 -0.94 2.63 -13.32
CA LEU A 231 -1.45 3.36 -14.49
C LEU A 231 -2.89 2.98 -14.84
N ASP A 232 -3.28 1.71 -14.68
CA ASP A 232 -4.68 1.27 -14.84
C ASP A 232 -5.62 2.00 -13.87
N ASN A 233 -5.16 2.24 -12.64
CA ASN A 233 -5.94 2.96 -11.65
C ASN A 233 -6.00 4.46 -11.90
N VAL A 234 -4.83 5.10 -12.13
CA VAL A 234 -4.75 6.57 -12.25
C VAL A 234 -4.98 7.07 -13.67
N VAL A 235 -5.13 6.14 -14.63
CA VAL A 235 -5.34 6.35 -16.07
C VAL A 235 -4.12 6.98 -16.75
N ALA A 236 -3.62 8.09 -16.24
CA ALA A 236 -2.46 8.80 -16.78
C ALA A 236 -1.54 9.30 -15.66
N ALA A 237 -0.22 9.17 -15.85
CA ALA A 237 0.78 9.70 -14.94
C ALA A 237 2.10 10.00 -15.69
N ASP A 238 2.81 11.04 -15.25
CA ASP A 238 4.19 11.27 -15.70
C ASP A 238 5.19 10.35 -14.95
N ARG A 239 6.41 10.22 -15.51
CA ARG A 239 7.49 9.41 -14.91
C ARG A 239 7.81 9.83 -13.47
N LYS A 240 7.67 11.12 -13.14
CA LYS A 240 7.93 11.66 -11.81
C LYS A 240 6.87 11.22 -10.80
N MET A 241 5.60 11.17 -11.21
CA MET A 241 4.50 10.67 -10.37
C MET A 241 4.69 9.18 -10.04
N ILE A 242 4.99 8.35 -11.05
CA ILE A 242 5.32 6.93 -10.84
C ILE A 242 6.52 6.79 -9.90
N GLY A 243 7.55 7.58 -10.15
CA GLY A 243 8.75 7.62 -9.34
C GLY A 243 8.49 7.95 -7.88
N LYS A 244 7.63 8.92 -7.62
CA LYS A 244 7.23 9.30 -6.25
C LYS A 244 6.42 8.19 -5.58
N MET A 245 5.52 7.53 -6.31
CA MET A 245 4.67 6.47 -5.77
C MET A 245 5.49 5.30 -5.25
N PHE A 246 6.43 4.81 -6.04
CA PHE A 246 7.19 3.60 -5.75
C PHE A 246 8.58 3.85 -5.14
N HIS A 247 8.86 5.06 -4.66
CA HIS A 247 10.15 5.40 -4.03
C HIS A 247 10.52 4.45 -2.88
N VAL A 248 9.54 4.00 -2.10
CA VAL A 248 9.77 3.11 -0.94
C VAL A 248 10.20 1.69 -1.31
N LEU A 249 10.07 1.29 -2.57
CA LEU A 249 10.39 -0.06 -3.05
C LEU A 249 11.85 -0.17 -3.56
N LYS A 250 12.77 0.62 -3.03
CA LYS A 250 14.23 0.57 -3.25
C LYS A 250 14.62 0.43 -4.73
N ARG A 251 14.02 1.24 -5.60
CA ARG A 251 14.33 1.28 -7.03
C ARG A 251 15.32 2.38 -7.39
N THR A 252 16.05 2.21 -8.48
CA THR A 252 16.84 3.28 -9.09
C THR A 252 16.05 3.96 -10.22
N PRO A 253 16.35 5.24 -10.59
CA PRO A 253 15.74 5.88 -11.75
C PRO A 253 15.90 5.04 -13.03
N ALA A 254 17.09 4.47 -13.27
CA ALA A 254 17.37 3.63 -14.44
C ALA A 254 16.52 2.34 -14.48
N GLU A 255 16.16 1.76 -13.35
CA GLU A 255 15.26 0.61 -13.30
C GLU A 255 13.83 0.98 -13.64
N LEU A 256 13.37 2.17 -13.22
CA LEU A 256 12.07 2.68 -13.61
C LEU A 256 12.03 2.95 -15.11
N ASP A 257 13.03 3.63 -15.67
CA ASP A 257 13.09 3.94 -17.11
C ASP A 257 13.05 2.66 -17.93
N ARG A 258 13.89 1.66 -17.61
CA ARG A 258 13.85 0.33 -18.26
C ARG A 258 12.49 -0.35 -18.15
N THR A 259 11.81 -0.21 -17.00
CA THR A 259 10.49 -0.78 -16.81
C THR A 259 9.46 -0.12 -17.73
N ILE A 260 9.48 1.21 -17.83
CA ILE A 260 8.60 1.98 -18.71
C ILE A 260 8.89 1.65 -20.18
N ASP A 261 10.17 1.59 -20.58
CA ASP A 261 10.55 1.27 -21.95
C ASP A 261 10.03 -0.10 -22.39
N VAL A 262 10.08 -1.12 -21.52
CA VAL A 262 9.52 -2.44 -21.81
C VAL A 262 7.99 -2.38 -21.92
N LEU A 263 7.30 -1.58 -21.11
CA LEU A 263 5.84 -1.43 -21.20
C LEU A 263 5.42 -0.71 -22.50
N LEU A 264 6.19 0.29 -22.95
CA LEU A 264 6.01 0.96 -24.23
C LEU A 264 6.23 0.01 -25.39
N GLN A 265 7.33 -0.77 -25.39
CA GLN A 265 7.65 -1.75 -26.43
C GLN A 265 6.57 -2.85 -26.58
N LYS A 266 5.89 -3.21 -25.49
CA LYS A 266 4.81 -4.18 -25.46
C LYS A 266 3.43 -3.58 -25.80
N ASP A 267 3.36 -2.30 -26.12
CA ASP A 267 2.11 -1.54 -26.31
C ASP A 267 1.13 -1.64 -25.12
N ALA A 268 1.64 -1.96 -23.92
CA ALA A 268 0.85 -1.99 -22.70
C ALA A 268 0.60 -0.58 -22.14
N VAL A 269 1.48 0.35 -22.49
CA VAL A 269 1.42 1.77 -22.13
C VAL A 269 1.78 2.59 -23.36
N ARG A 270 1.14 3.76 -23.51
CA ARG A 270 1.48 4.77 -24.53
C ARG A 270 1.89 6.07 -23.90
N GLU A 271 2.87 6.73 -24.51
CA GLU A 271 3.28 8.08 -24.14
C GLU A 271 2.55 9.06 -25.03
N MET A 272 1.78 9.98 -24.44
CA MET A 272 0.94 10.90 -25.20
C MET A 272 0.78 12.24 -24.46
N GLN A 273 0.48 13.28 -25.23
CA GLN A 273 0.05 14.56 -24.67
C GLN A 273 -1.42 14.43 -24.24
N VAL A 274 -1.70 14.86 -23.01
CA VAL A 274 -3.06 14.95 -22.46
C VAL A 274 -3.43 16.43 -22.36
N GLU A 275 -4.58 16.81 -22.89
CA GLU A 275 -5.08 18.17 -22.79
C GLU A 275 -5.36 18.53 -21.34
N GLY A 276 -4.86 19.70 -20.88
CA GLY A 276 -4.96 20.13 -19.48
C GLY A 276 -3.86 19.61 -18.56
N MET A 277 -2.98 18.69 -19.03
CA MET A 277 -1.83 18.19 -18.27
C MET A 277 -0.50 18.73 -18.85
N LYS A 278 0.49 18.90 -17.97
CA LYS A 278 1.83 19.32 -18.37
C LYS A 278 2.70 18.15 -18.79
N GLY A 279 3.35 18.26 -19.95
CA GLY A 279 4.29 17.26 -20.46
C GLY A 279 3.62 15.95 -20.91
N LEU A 280 4.44 15.02 -21.39
CA LEU A 280 3.98 13.72 -21.84
C LEU A 280 3.53 12.88 -20.64
N GLN A 281 2.41 12.19 -20.82
CA GLN A 281 1.83 11.28 -19.85
C GLN A 281 1.95 9.84 -20.36
N LEU A 282 2.20 8.92 -19.46
CA LEU A 282 2.10 7.49 -19.67
C LEU A 282 0.66 7.08 -19.37
N VAL A 283 0.01 6.47 -20.36
CA VAL A 283 -1.39 6.06 -20.28
C VAL A 283 -1.48 4.56 -20.55
N SER A 284 -2.18 3.83 -19.70
CA SER A 284 -2.41 2.39 -19.91
C SER A 284 -3.33 2.17 -21.11
N THR A 285 -2.95 1.26 -21.99
CA THR A 285 -3.81 0.87 -23.14
C THR A 285 -5.07 0.14 -22.67
N HIS A 286 -5.00 -0.57 -21.55
CA HIS A 286 -6.15 -1.22 -20.92
C HIS A 286 -7.15 -0.20 -20.36
N ALA A 287 -6.67 0.88 -19.75
CA ALA A 287 -7.53 1.96 -19.25
C ALA A 287 -8.24 2.71 -20.39
N MET A 288 -7.61 2.84 -21.56
CA MET A 288 -8.22 3.48 -22.74
C MET A 288 -9.30 2.62 -23.43
N GLY A 289 -9.25 1.31 -23.28
CA GLY A 289 -10.21 0.36 -23.89
C GLY A 289 -11.46 0.11 -23.05
N ARG A 290 -11.59 0.70 -21.88
CA ARG A 290 -12.82 0.66 -21.08
C ARG A 290 -13.74 1.75 -21.61
N ASP A 291 -14.70 1.35 -22.48
CA ASP A 291 -15.78 2.25 -22.90
C ASP A 291 -16.51 2.78 -21.65
N LEU A 292 -16.63 4.11 -21.59
CA LEU A 292 -17.33 4.86 -20.55
C LEU A 292 -18.85 4.67 -20.64
#